data_e0f942feed8c738945facf6f14c8660b
#
_entry.id   e0f942feed8c738945facf6f14c8660b
#
_cell.length_a   1.000
_cell.length_b   1.000
_cell.length_c   1.000
_cell.angle_alpha   90.00
_cell.angle_beta   90.00
_cell.angle_gamma   90.00
#
_symmetry.space_group_name_H-M   'P 1'
#
loop_
_entity.id
_entity.type
_entity.pdbx_description
1 polymer ?
#
loop_
_entity_poly.entity_id
_entity_poly.type
_entity_poly.pdbx_seq_one_letter_code
_entity_poly.pdbx_strand_id
1 'polypeptide(L)'
;MRKHLLTTTATMLLAMTGVAFADMDAAKKFLDTEIGDMSSLDRAAQEAELQWFVDAAKPFAGMEIKVVSETIATHEYESKVLAPAFEAITGIKITHDLIGEGDVVEKLQTQMQSGENIYDAYVNDSDLIGTHWRYQQARSLTKWMANEGKDVTNPGLDLDDFIGTKFTTAPDGDLYQLPDQQFANLYWFRYDWFNDEKNKTDFKAKYGYDLGVPVNWSAYEDIAEFFTGREIDGKKVFGHMDYGKKDPSLGWRFTDAWLSMAGNGDKGLPNGLPVDEWGIKVNEKSQPVGSCVARGGDTNGPASVYAIQKYLDWLKAYAPPEAQGMTFGEAGPVPAQGNVAQQMFTYTAFTADFVKEGLAVVNADGTPKWRFAPSPHGVYWKDGMKLGYQDVGSWTLMKSTPDDRAKAAWLYAQFVTSKTVDVKKSQVGLTLIRESTIQHK
;
A
#
# COMPACT_ATOMS: atom_id res chain seq x y z
N MET A 1 56.77 -45.61 40.51
CA MET A 1 56.11 -45.09 39.36
C MET A 1 54.71 -44.69 39.81
N ARG A 2 54.46 -43.38 40.06
CA ARG A 2 53.19 -42.82 40.46
C ARG A 2 52.50 -42.26 39.21
N LYS A 3 51.36 -42.77 38.90
CA LYS A 3 50.47 -42.21 37.82
C LYS A 3 49.62 -41.10 38.42
N HIS A 4 49.75 -39.88 37.89
CA HIS A 4 48.90 -38.76 38.18
C HIS A 4 47.67 -38.85 37.28
N LEU A 5 46.48 -38.93 37.89
CA LEU A 5 45.19 -38.79 37.23
C LEU A 5 44.86 -37.29 37.20
N LEU A 6 44.78 -36.70 36.01
CA LEU A 6 44.26 -35.36 35.79
C LEU A 6 42.74 -35.45 35.59
N THR A 7 42.00 -34.94 36.55
CA THR A 7 40.53 -34.78 36.46
C THR A 7 40.25 -33.45 35.81
N THR A 8 39.78 -33.46 34.57
CA THR A 8 39.32 -32.28 33.85
C THR A 8 37.86 -32.05 34.20
N THR A 9 37.58 -31.00 34.98
CA THR A 9 36.21 -30.55 35.28
C THR A 9 35.73 -29.70 34.10
N ALA A 10 34.85 -30.26 33.28
CA ALA A 10 34.16 -29.48 32.24
C ALA A 10 33.05 -28.65 32.88
N THR A 11 33.25 -27.35 32.94
CA THR A 11 32.19 -26.40 33.32
C THR A 11 31.27 -26.23 32.14
N MET A 12 30.08 -26.85 32.23
CA MET A 12 28.99 -26.65 31.27
C MET A 12 28.39 -25.26 31.53
N LEU A 13 28.69 -24.31 30.66
CA LEU A 13 27.98 -23.03 30.61
C LEU A 13 26.60 -23.32 30.06
N LEU A 14 25.56 -23.34 30.91
CA LEU A 14 24.19 -23.31 30.50
C LEU A 14 23.91 -21.88 29.97
N ALA A 15 23.86 -21.73 28.66
CA ALA A 15 23.28 -20.54 28.06
C ALA A 15 21.77 -20.57 28.39
N MET A 16 21.36 -19.83 29.42
CA MET A 16 19.97 -19.50 29.63
C MET A 16 19.59 -18.58 28.46
N THR A 17 18.93 -19.12 27.45
CA THR A 17 18.10 -18.33 26.53
C THR A 17 16.99 -17.75 27.38
N GLY A 18 17.17 -16.50 27.81
CA GLY A 18 16.11 -15.78 28.53
C GLY A 18 14.90 -15.71 27.63
N VAL A 19 13.79 -16.26 28.07
CA VAL A 19 12.49 -15.98 27.49
C VAL A 19 12.31 -14.48 27.64
N ALA A 20 12.14 -13.77 26.53
CA ALA A 20 11.84 -12.34 26.56
C ALA A 20 10.47 -12.21 27.23
N PHE A 21 10.44 -11.59 28.41
CA PHE A 21 9.19 -11.26 29.07
C PHE A 21 8.68 -9.93 28.51
N ALA A 22 7.36 -9.80 28.38
CA ALA A 22 6.69 -8.55 28.06
C ALA A 22 7.14 -7.45 29.04
N ASP A 23 7.62 -6.29 28.51
CA ASP A 23 8.39 -5.34 29.30
C ASP A 23 8.01 -3.89 29.03
N MET A 24 7.48 -3.20 30.05
CA MET A 24 7.18 -1.77 30.00
C MET A 24 8.41 -0.86 29.91
N ASP A 25 9.59 -1.32 30.35
CA ASP A 25 10.82 -0.54 30.17
C ASP A 25 11.22 -0.50 28.68
N ALA A 26 11.01 -1.61 27.96
CA ALA A 26 11.14 -1.64 26.50
C ALA A 26 10.12 -0.72 25.80
N ALA A 27 8.87 -0.71 26.27
CA ALA A 27 7.84 0.20 25.77
C ALA A 27 8.22 1.68 25.96
N LYS A 28 8.65 2.06 27.15
CA LYS A 28 9.10 3.43 27.43
C LYS A 28 10.30 3.83 26.59
N LYS A 29 11.28 2.92 26.44
CA LYS A 29 12.42 3.16 25.56
C LYS A 29 12.00 3.40 24.12
N PHE A 30 11.08 2.59 23.60
CA PHE A 30 10.51 2.78 22.25
C PHE A 30 9.84 4.13 22.10
N LEU A 31 9.03 4.53 23.07
CA LEU A 31 8.41 5.85 23.07
C LEU A 31 9.43 6.99 23.10
N ASP A 32 10.50 6.86 23.89
CA ASP A 32 11.53 7.90 24.04
C ASP A 32 12.46 8.03 22.81
N THR A 33 12.74 6.93 22.14
CA THR A 33 13.74 6.90 21.05
C THR A 33 13.15 6.93 19.66
N GLU A 34 11.92 6.47 19.48
CA GLU A 34 11.30 6.32 18.15
C GLU A 34 10.07 7.18 17.95
N ILE A 35 9.18 7.24 18.93
CA ILE A 35 7.89 7.91 18.79
C ILE A 35 7.98 9.39 19.18
N GLY A 36 8.43 9.70 20.40
CA GLY A 36 8.46 11.06 20.92
C GLY A 36 7.08 11.73 20.87
N ASP A 37 7.04 12.92 20.28
CA ASP A 37 5.79 13.69 20.09
C ASP A 37 5.03 13.29 18.81
N MET A 38 5.54 12.30 18.05
CA MET A 38 4.94 11.83 16.79
C MET A 38 3.83 10.81 17.03
N SER A 39 2.80 11.22 17.76
CA SER A 39 1.63 10.40 18.09
C SER A 39 0.40 11.29 18.22
N SER A 40 -0.77 10.79 17.91
CA SER A 40 -2.04 11.47 18.20
C SER A 40 -2.44 11.40 19.68
N LEU A 41 -1.71 10.62 20.49
CA LEU A 41 -1.90 10.46 21.92
C LEU A 41 -0.85 11.25 22.72
N ASP A 42 -1.23 11.76 23.87
CA ASP A 42 -0.26 12.25 24.85
C ASP A 42 0.55 11.09 25.47
N ARG A 43 1.64 11.43 26.17
CA ARG A 43 2.56 10.43 26.73
C ARG A 43 1.86 9.43 27.67
N ALA A 44 0.94 9.88 28.49
CA ALA A 44 0.26 9.01 29.44
C ALA A 44 -0.67 8.02 28.72
N ALA A 45 -1.34 8.46 27.66
CA ALA A 45 -2.19 7.61 26.83
C ALA A 45 -1.36 6.63 25.99
N GLN A 46 -0.19 7.06 25.46
CA GLN A 46 0.77 6.17 24.79
C GLN A 46 1.23 5.03 25.71
N GLU A 47 1.63 5.36 26.96
CA GLU A 47 2.05 4.36 27.94
C GLU A 47 0.89 3.42 28.31
N ALA A 48 -0.32 3.91 28.42
CA ALA A 48 -1.50 3.08 28.71
C ALA A 48 -1.83 2.13 27.55
N GLU A 49 -1.74 2.59 26.30
CA GLU A 49 -1.93 1.74 25.10
C GLU A 49 -0.86 0.66 25.04
N LEU A 50 0.42 0.99 25.25
CA LEU A 50 1.50 -0.01 25.24
C LEU A 50 1.41 -0.98 26.43
N GLN A 51 0.98 -0.53 27.61
CA GLN A 51 0.73 -1.41 28.75
C GLN A 51 -0.35 -2.45 28.42
N TRP A 52 -1.39 -2.04 27.69
CA TRP A 52 -2.41 -3.00 27.24
C TRP A 52 -1.80 -4.08 26.34
N PHE A 53 -0.92 -3.72 25.38
CA PHE A 53 -0.23 -4.72 24.54
C PHE A 53 0.65 -5.65 25.37
N VAL A 54 1.40 -5.13 26.36
CA VAL A 54 2.20 -5.93 27.28
C VAL A 54 1.31 -6.96 28.00
N ASP A 55 0.15 -6.54 28.50
CA ASP A 55 -0.75 -7.42 29.27
C ASP A 55 -1.44 -8.46 28.37
N ALA A 56 -1.97 -8.03 27.23
CA ALA A 56 -2.66 -8.89 26.27
C ALA A 56 -1.74 -9.95 25.64
N ALA A 57 -0.45 -9.63 25.48
CA ALA A 57 0.52 -10.52 24.86
C ALA A 57 1.07 -11.62 25.78
N LYS A 58 0.89 -11.51 27.11
CA LYS A 58 1.45 -12.48 28.10
C LYS A 58 1.22 -13.94 27.75
N PRO A 59 0.02 -14.37 27.29
CA PRO A 59 -0.23 -15.78 26.95
C PRO A 59 0.57 -16.27 25.73
N PHE A 60 1.12 -15.35 24.92
CA PHE A 60 1.79 -15.64 23.65
C PHE A 60 3.29 -15.37 23.69
N ALA A 61 3.85 -14.97 24.84
CA ALA A 61 5.28 -14.68 25.00
C ALA A 61 6.13 -15.89 24.57
N GLY A 62 7.15 -15.64 23.76
CA GLY A 62 8.01 -16.67 23.15
C GLY A 62 7.45 -17.30 21.88
N MET A 63 6.23 -16.93 21.43
CA MET A 63 5.69 -17.37 20.15
C MET A 63 6.40 -16.64 19.01
N GLU A 64 6.61 -17.35 17.90
CA GLU A 64 7.10 -16.76 16.65
C GLU A 64 5.96 -16.72 15.62
N ILE A 65 5.68 -15.53 15.10
CA ILE A 65 4.64 -15.24 14.10
C ILE A 65 5.30 -14.84 12.79
N LYS A 66 4.79 -15.35 11.68
CA LYS A 66 5.27 -15.04 10.35
C LYS A 66 4.20 -14.28 9.57
N VAL A 67 4.52 -13.04 9.20
CA VAL A 67 3.63 -12.17 8.41
C VAL A 67 4.30 -11.71 7.12
N VAL A 68 3.53 -11.23 6.16
CA VAL A 68 4.04 -10.82 4.86
C VAL A 68 3.32 -9.59 4.33
N SER A 69 4.08 -8.74 3.66
CA SER A 69 3.59 -7.59 2.91
C SER A 69 4.45 -7.32 1.67
N GLU A 70 4.01 -6.40 0.84
CA GLU A 70 4.81 -5.88 -0.26
C GLU A 70 5.99 -5.02 0.23
N THR A 71 6.99 -4.82 -0.64
CA THR A 71 8.20 -4.05 -0.32
C THR A 71 8.00 -2.58 -0.66
N ILE A 72 7.54 -1.80 0.32
CA ILE A 72 7.42 -0.33 0.26
C ILE A 72 7.90 0.30 1.56
N ALA A 73 8.08 1.63 1.59
CA ALA A 73 8.66 2.34 2.73
C ALA A 73 7.91 2.08 4.06
N THR A 74 6.57 2.04 4.03
CA THR A 74 5.72 1.75 5.20
C THR A 74 6.04 0.38 5.79
N HIS A 75 6.04 -0.66 4.96
CA HIS A 75 6.28 -2.03 5.40
C HIS A 75 7.74 -2.29 5.74
N GLU A 76 8.68 -1.58 5.11
CA GLU A 76 10.08 -1.60 5.54
C GLU A 76 10.25 -1.07 6.96
N TYR A 77 9.53 -0.01 7.32
CA TYR A 77 9.51 0.53 8.67
C TYR A 77 8.87 -0.46 9.66
N GLU A 78 7.77 -1.09 9.29
CA GLU A 78 7.15 -2.14 10.09
C GLU A 78 8.08 -3.32 10.35
N SER A 79 8.71 -3.85 9.30
CA SER A 79 9.60 -5.00 9.40
C SER A 79 10.89 -4.70 10.16
N LYS A 80 11.50 -3.53 9.91
CA LYS A 80 12.83 -3.20 10.43
C LYS A 80 12.83 -2.49 11.78
N VAL A 81 11.74 -1.80 12.13
CA VAL A 81 11.63 -0.98 13.35
C VAL A 81 10.52 -1.47 14.25
N LEU A 82 9.28 -1.57 13.74
CA LEU A 82 8.12 -1.90 14.57
C LEU A 82 8.08 -3.36 15.01
N ALA A 83 8.48 -4.31 14.15
CA ALA A 83 8.52 -5.73 14.53
C ALA A 83 9.53 -6.01 15.65
N PRO A 84 10.79 -5.51 15.61
CA PRO A 84 11.72 -5.61 16.74
C PRO A 84 11.21 -4.90 18.00
N ALA A 85 10.56 -3.74 17.86
CA ALA A 85 9.99 -3.04 19.01
C ALA A 85 8.84 -3.84 19.64
N PHE A 86 7.94 -4.39 18.82
CA PHE A 86 6.85 -5.24 19.27
C PHE A 86 7.37 -6.49 20.01
N GLU A 87 8.40 -7.16 19.47
CA GLU A 87 9.05 -8.29 20.14
C GLU A 87 9.62 -7.89 21.51
N ALA A 88 10.33 -6.77 21.59
CA ALA A 88 10.90 -6.29 22.85
C ALA A 88 9.82 -5.93 23.88
N ILE A 89 8.68 -5.40 23.45
CA ILE A 89 7.56 -4.98 24.30
C ILE A 89 6.71 -6.17 24.76
N THR A 90 6.45 -7.13 23.86
CA THR A 90 5.45 -8.19 24.07
C THR A 90 6.03 -9.58 24.30
N GLY A 91 7.29 -9.79 23.93
CA GLY A 91 7.90 -11.12 23.91
C GLY A 91 7.43 -12.01 22.75
N ILE A 92 6.63 -11.50 21.81
CA ILE A 92 6.21 -12.21 20.58
C ILE A 92 7.17 -11.84 19.46
N LYS A 93 7.87 -12.82 18.90
CA LYS A 93 8.77 -12.60 17.78
C LYS A 93 7.99 -12.50 16.47
N ILE A 94 8.28 -11.46 15.69
CA ILE A 94 7.68 -11.26 14.36
C ILE A 94 8.75 -11.45 13.28
N THR A 95 8.50 -12.39 12.38
CA THR A 95 9.19 -12.45 11.09
C THR A 95 8.28 -11.79 10.06
N HIS A 96 8.61 -10.57 9.66
CA HIS A 96 7.85 -9.81 8.67
C HIS A 96 8.59 -9.86 7.33
N ASP A 97 8.16 -10.78 6.45
CA ASP A 97 8.72 -10.95 5.12
C ASP A 97 8.25 -9.83 4.19
N LEU A 98 9.20 -9.24 3.46
CA LEU A 98 8.96 -8.23 2.43
C LEU A 98 9.22 -8.86 1.06
N ILE A 99 8.19 -8.95 0.22
CA ILE A 99 8.27 -9.58 -1.10
C ILE A 99 7.59 -8.71 -2.17
N GLY A 100 7.55 -9.14 -3.42
CA GLY A 100 6.79 -8.46 -4.46
C GLY A 100 5.29 -8.54 -4.19
N GLU A 101 4.55 -7.47 -4.54
CA GLU A 101 3.09 -7.40 -4.38
C GLU A 101 2.38 -8.61 -5.01
N GLY A 102 2.70 -8.96 -6.27
CA GLY A 102 2.16 -10.13 -6.94
C GLY A 102 2.43 -11.45 -6.22
N ASP A 103 3.61 -11.58 -5.58
CA ASP A 103 3.97 -12.75 -4.78
C ASP A 103 3.15 -12.83 -3.49
N VAL A 104 2.80 -11.69 -2.87
CA VAL A 104 1.89 -11.66 -1.69
C VAL A 104 0.56 -12.27 -2.07
N VAL A 105 -0.02 -11.82 -3.20
CA VAL A 105 -1.31 -12.30 -3.70
C VAL A 105 -1.28 -13.78 -4.05
N GLU A 106 -0.24 -14.26 -4.72
CA GLU A 106 -0.11 -15.68 -5.06
C GLU A 106 -0.02 -16.56 -3.81
N LYS A 107 0.72 -16.14 -2.78
CA LYS A 107 0.82 -16.86 -1.51
C LYS A 107 -0.50 -16.85 -0.74
N LEU A 108 -1.19 -15.72 -0.71
CA LEU A 108 -2.51 -15.61 -0.10
C LEU A 108 -3.52 -16.54 -0.79
N GLN A 109 -3.59 -16.53 -2.11
CA GLN A 109 -4.47 -17.42 -2.88
C GLN A 109 -4.11 -18.89 -2.66
N THR A 110 -2.83 -19.23 -2.62
CA THR A 110 -2.36 -20.58 -2.33
C THR A 110 -2.81 -21.04 -0.94
N GLN A 111 -2.67 -20.20 0.07
CA GLN A 111 -3.15 -20.50 1.43
C GLN A 111 -4.67 -20.68 1.47
N MET A 112 -5.44 -19.82 0.78
CA MET A 112 -6.89 -19.97 0.68
C MET A 112 -7.32 -21.27 0.00
N GLN A 113 -6.58 -21.74 -1.00
CA GLN A 113 -6.92 -22.96 -1.75
C GLN A 113 -6.47 -24.23 -1.05
N SER A 114 -5.27 -24.23 -0.48
CA SER A 114 -4.70 -25.42 0.18
C SER A 114 -5.20 -25.61 1.61
N GLY A 115 -5.55 -24.53 2.31
CA GLY A 115 -5.81 -24.52 3.74
C GLY A 115 -4.56 -24.66 4.61
N GLU A 116 -3.35 -24.63 4.01
CA GLU A 116 -2.09 -24.64 4.74
C GLU A 116 -1.81 -23.25 5.32
N ASN A 117 -1.26 -23.19 6.54
CA ASN A 117 -0.83 -21.92 7.13
C ASN A 117 0.57 -21.54 6.64
N ILE A 118 0.65 -20.75 5.56
CA ILE A 118 1.91 -20.27 4.99
C ILE A 118 2.40 -19.04 5.77
N TYR A 119 1.50 -18.09 6.01
CA TYR A 119 1.68 -16.91 6.86
C TYR A 119 0.53 -16.76 7.84
N ASP A 120 0.80 -16.20 8.99
CA ASP A 120 -0.20 -16.01 10.05
C ASP A 120 -1.09 -14.80 9.79
N ALA A 121 -0.57 -13.79 9.07
CA ALA A 121 -1.33 -12.66 8.55
C ALA A 121 -0.67 -12.10 7.30
N TYR A 122 -1.46 -11.39 6.52
CA TYR A 122 -1.07 -10.75 5.26
C TYR A 122 -1.48 -9.27 5.28
N VAL A 123 -0.62 -8.39 4.77
CA VAL A 123 -1.07 -7.09 4.25
C VAL A 123 -1.33 -7.26 2.76
N ASN A 124 -2.54 -6.97 2.32
CA ASN A 124 -2.95 -7.07 0.92
C ASN A 124 -4.05 -6.05 0.61
N ASP A 125 -4.30 -5.87 -0.68
CA ASP A 125 -5.18 -4.82 -1.18
C ASP A 125 -6.65 -5.07 -0.87
N SER A 126 -7.42 -4.00 -0.66
CA SER A 126 -8.84 -4.05 -0.37
C SER A 126 -9.68 -4.47 -1.58
N ASP A 127 -9.18 -4.31 -2.80
CA ASP A 127 -9.84 -4.81 -4.02
C ASP A 127 -9.94 -6.35 -4.08
N LEU A 128 -9.20 -7.06 -3.23
CA LEU A 128 -9.40 -8.49 -2.99
C LEU A 128 -10.56 -8.82 -2.04
N ILE A 129 -11.26 -7.82 -1.48
CA ILE A 129 -12.33 -8.05 -0.48
C ILE A 129 -13.45 -8.96 -1.03
N GLY A 130 -13.83 -8.79 -2.28
CA GLY A 130 -14.80 -9.66 -2.93
C GLY A 130 -14.34 -11.11 -3.05
N THR A 131 -13.04 -11.32 -3.25
CA THR A 131 -12.40 -12.65 -3.27
C THR A 131 -12.41 -13.26 -1.87
N HIS A 132 -11.99 -12.52 -0.85
CA HIS A 132 -12.00 -12.96 0.55
C HIS A 132 -13.41 -13.38 0.98
N TRP A 133 -14.41 -12.58 0.64
CA TRP A 133 -15.81 -12.88 0.94
C TRP A 133 -16.36 -14.10 0.19
N ARG A 134 -16.06 -14.23 -1.12
CA ARG A 134 -16.54 -15.37 -1.93
C ARG A 134 -15.91 -16.70 -1.53
N TYR A 135 -14.60 -16.72 -1.29
CA TYR A 135 -13.90 -17.93 -0.87
C TYR A 135 -14.15 -18.32 0.58
N GLN A 136 -14.61 -17.37 1.42
CA GLN A 136 -14.89 -17.61 2.84
C GLN A 136 -13.69 -18.17 3.63
N GLN A 137 -12.47 -17.85 3.21
CA GLN A 137 -11.23 -18.32 3.85
C GLN A 137 -10.56 -17.25 4.72
N ALA A 138 -10.88 -15.97 4.52
CA ALA A 138 -10.50 -14.91 5.46
C ALA A 138 -11.45 -14.87 6.66
N ARG A 139 -10.95 -14.47 7.82
CA ARG A 139 -11.77 -14.24 9.02
C ARG A 139 -12.53 -12.93 8.87
N SER A 140 -13.83 -12.92 9.20
CA SER A 140 -14.55 -11.67 9.44
C SER A 140 -13.96 -11.04 10.70
N LEU A 141 -13.32 -9.87 10.59
CA LEU A 141 -12.79 -9.16 11.75
C LEU A 141 -13.91 -8.69 12.68
N THR A 142 -15.07 -8.33 12.13
CA THR A 142 -16.26 -8.01 12.95
C THR A 142 -16.63 -9.15 13.89
N LYS A 143 -16.69 -10.37 13.37
CA LYS A 143 -16.99 -11.56 14.19
C LYS A 143 -15.82 -11.95 15.08
N TRP A 144 -14.59 -11.84 14.58
CA TRP A 144 -13.38 -12.11 15.33
C TRP A 144 -13.30 -11.27 16.61
N MET A 145 -13.44 -9.96 16.48
CA MET A 145 -13.40 -9.03 17.62
C MET A 145 -14.54 -9.26 18.63
N ALA A 146 -15.69 -9.74 18.16
CA ALA A 146 -16.80 -10.03 19.03
C ALA A 146 -16.68 -11.38 19.78
N ASN A 147 -15.90 -12.32 19.25
CA ASN A 147 -15.82 -13.71 19.73
C ASN A 147 -14.38 -14.10 20.09
N GLU A 148 -13.71 -14.86 19.21
CA GLU A 148 -12.42 -15.51 19.50
C GLU A 148 -11.27 -14.54 19.75
N GLY A 149 -11.28 -13.38 19.10
CA GLY A 149 -10.28 -12.32 19.25
C GLY A 149 -10.60 -11.26 20.28
N LYS A 150 -11.73 -11.40 21.01
CA LYS A 150 -12.22 -10.36 21.93
C LYS A 150 -11.23 -9.98 23.02
N ASP A 151 -10.58 -10.97 23.60
CA ASP A 151 -9.60 -10.81 24.68
C ASP A 151 -8.27 -10.18 24.23
N VAL A 152 -8.00 -10.15 22.92
CA VAL A 152 -6.82 -9.55 22.29
C VAL A 152 -7.17 -8.40 21.34
N THR A 153 -8.37 -7.86 21.44
CA THR A 153 -8.76 -6.64 20.72
C THR A 153 -8.66 -5.45 21.66
N ASN A 154 -7.82 -4.48 21.29
CA ASN A 154 -7.59 -3.28 22.08
C ASN A 154 -8.89 -2.46 22.18
N PRO A 155 -9.36 -2.14 23.39
CA PRO A 155 -10.52 -1.25 23.57
C PRO A 155 -10.34 0.13 22.92
N GLY A 156 -9.09 0.57 22.74
CA GLY A 156 -8.71 1.82 22.07
C GLY A 156 -8.49 1.70 20.57
N LEU A 157 -8.80 0.55 19.93
CA LEU A 157 -8.60 0.34 18.49
C LEU A 157 -9.33 1.38 17.65
N ASP A 158 -10.53 1.80 18.07
CA ASP A 158 -11.31 2.90 17.48
C ASP A 158 -11.42 2.79 15.95
N LEU A 159 -12.30 1.90 15.50
CA LEU A 159 -12.52 1.65 14.07
C LEU A 159 -13.09 2.86 13.32
N ASP A 160 -13.81 3.75 14.02
CA ASP A 160 -14.37 4.96 13.43
C ASP A 160 -13.30 6.00 13.09
N ASP A 161 -12.12 5.92 13.71
CA ASP A 161 -10.95 6.76 13.42
C ASP A 161 -10.20 6.30 12.16
N PHE A 162 -10.44 5.06 11.69
CA PHE A 162 -9.80 4.57 10.47
C PHE A 162 -10.47 5.14 9.21
N ILE A 163 -9.63 5.64 8.33
CA ILE A 163 -10.01 6.04 6.98
C ILE A 163 -10.01 4.78 6.11
N GLY A 164 -11.01 4.63 5.23
CA GLY A 164 -11.03 3.55 4.24
C GLY A 164 -11.67 2.24 4.68
N THR A 165 -12.25 2.15 5.89
CA THR A 165 -12.97 0.95 6.34
C THR A 165 -14.10 0.49 5.40
N LYS A 166 -14.64 1.40 4.58
CA LYS A 166 -15.62 1.06 3.53
C LYS A 166 -15.05 0.16 2.45
N PHE A 167 -13.76 0.30 2.13
CA PHE A 167 -13.08 -0.56 1.14
C PHE A 167 -12.84 -1.96 1.70
N THR A 168 -12.69 -2.09 3.01
CA THR A 168 -12.38 -3.34 3.71
C THR A 168 -13.60 -4.03 4.32
N THR A 169 -14.81 -3.51 4.04
CA THR A 169 -16.10 -4.07 4.42
C THR A 169 -16.70 -4.84 3.25
N ALA A 170 -17.00 -6.11 3.47
CA ALA A 170 -17.57 -7.01 2.46
C ALA A 170 -19.09 -6.78 2.27
N PRO A 171 -19.70 -7.38 1.23
CA PRO A 171 -21.14 -7.24 0.95
C PRO A 171 -22.07 -7.71 2.08
N ASP A 172 -21.60 -8.55 3.00
CA ASP A 172 -22.34 -8.97 4.20
C ASP A 172 -22.34 -7.92 5.33
N GLY A 173 -21.64 -6.81 5.14
CA GLY A 173 -21.51 -5.74 6.12
C GLY A 173 -20.41 -5.94 7.17
N ASP A 174 -19.71 -7.08 7.13
CA ASP A 174 -18.59 -7.34 8.04
C ASP A 174 -17.28 -6.74 7.53
N LEU A 175 -16.48 -6.22 8.43
CA LEU A 175 -15.07 -5.86 8.19
C LEU A 175 -14.24 -7.14 8.06
N TYR A 176 -13.43 -7.26 7.01
CA TYR A 176 -12.55 -8.42 6.78
C TYR A 176 -11.07 -8.06 6.84
N GLN A 177 -10.74 -6.79 6.72
CA GLN A 177 -9.36 -6.32 6.71
C GLN A 177 -9.23 -5.08 7.60
N LEU A 178 -8.12 -4.97 8.35
CA LEU A 178 -7.80 -3.77 9.14
C LEU A 178 -6.93 -2.85 8.29
N PRO A 179 -7.35 -1.62 7.99
CA PRO A 179 -6.55 -0.68 7.20
C PRO A 179 -5.15 -0.48 7.77
N ASP A 180 -4.14 -0.52 6.91
CA ASP A 180 -2.74 -0.33 7.24
C ASP A 180 -2.09 0.83 6.48
N GLN A 181 -2.49 1.02 5.24
CA GLN A 181 -2.05 2.12 4.37
C GLN A 181 -3.12 2.43 3.34
N GLN A 182 -3.09 3.66 2.82
CA GLN A 182 -4.00 4.06 1.76
C GLN A 182 -3.25 4.41 0.50
N PHE A 183 -3.86 4.03 -0.61
CA PHE A 183 -3.37 4.35 -1.94
C PHE A 183 -4.37 5.25 -2.66
N ALA A 184 -3.83 6.26 -3.33
CA ALA A 184 -4.57 7.02 -4.31
C ALA A 184 -3.69 7.17 -5.55
N ASN A 185 -4.24 6.82 -6.69
CA ASN A 185 -3.59 7.05 -7.97
C ASN A 185 -3.92 8.46 -8.43
N LEU A 186 -2.92 9.32 -8.44
CA LEU A 186 -3.03 10.73 -8.78
C LEU A 186 -2.20 11.06 -10.01
N TYR A 187 -2.52 12.17 -10.65
CA TYR A 187 -1.64 12.75 -11.64
C TYR A 187 -0.49 13.50 -10.95
N TRP A 188 0.74 13.17 -11.33
CA TRP A 188 1.96 13.77 -10.80
C TRP A 188 2.75 14.43 -11.91
N PHE A 189 3.35 15.58 -11.63
CA PHE A 189 4.13 16.33 -12.61
C PHE A 189 5.30 17.08 -11.98
N ARG A 190 6.33 17.31 -12.77
CA ARG A 190 7.49 18.11 -12.40
C ARG A 190 7.12 19.59 -12.43
N TYR A 191 6.82 20.13 -11.25
CA TYR A 191 6.39 21.52 -11.08
C TYR A 191 7.46 22.51 -11.55
N ASP A 192 8.75 22.24 -11.29
CA ASP A 192 9.87 23.03 -11.77
C ASP A 192 9.92 23.12 -13.30
N TRP A 193 9.72 22.00 -14.01
CA TRP A 193 9.72 21.98 -15.49
C TRP A 193 8.48 22.61 -16.09
N PHE A 194 7.32 22.47 -15.45
CA PHE A 194 6.07 23.09 -15.90
C PHE A 194 6.06 24.60 -15.69
N ASN A 195 6.85 25.11 -14.74
CA ASN A 195 6.99 26.55 -14.49
C ASN A 195 8.21 27.17 -15.13
N ASP A 196 9.05 26.42 -15.85
CA ASP A 196 10.14 26.96 -16.64
C ASP A 196 9.61 27.78 -17.83
N GLU A 197 10.02 29.03 -17.95
CA GLU A 197 9.50 29.97 -18.95
C GLU A 197 9.80 29.52 -20.38
N LYS A 198 10.94 28.85 -20.59
CA LYS A 198 11.27 28.33 -21.93
C LYS A 198 10.35 27.15 -22.28
N ASN A 199 10.10 26.24 -21.34
CA ASN A 199 9.19 25.13 -21.57
C ASN A 199 7.77 25.64 -21.85
N LYS A 200 7.26 26.62 -21.09
CA LYS A 200 5.95 27.24 -21.36
C LYS A 200 5.87 27.85 -22.74
N THR A 201 6.88 28.62 -23.14
CA THR A 201 6.93 29.26 -24.44
C THR A 201 6.97 28.25 -25.58
N ASP A 202 7.85 27.26 -25.49
CA ASP A 202 8.03 26.22 -26.51
C ASP A 202 6.78 25.36 -26.64
N PHE A 203 6.14 24.99 -25.51
CA PHE A 203 4.92 24.20 -25.50
C PHE A 203 3.78 24.96 -26.17
N LYS A 204 3.55 26.21 -25.76
CA LYS A 204 2.51 27.04 -26.35
C LYS A 204 2.72 27.26 -27.85
N ALA A 205 3.97 27.44 -28.28
CA ALA A 205 4.29 27.57 -29.69
C ALA A 205 4.00 26.31 -30.49
N LYS A 206 4.18 25.12 -29.89
CA LYS A 206 3.94 23.83 -30.55
C LYS A 206 2.45 23.42 -30.55
N TYR A 207 1.75 23.59 -29.43
CA TYR A 207 0.38 23.05 -29.25
C TYR A 207 -0.72 24.09 -29.23
N GLY A 208 -0.39 25.38 -29.14
CA GLY A 208 -1.35 26.47 -29.19
C GLY A 208 -2.08 26.81 -27.89
N TYR A 209 -1.74 26.14 -26.79
CA TYR A 209 -2.29 26.42 -25.46
C TYR A 209 -1.19 26.35 -24.38
N ASP A 210 -1.52 26.78 -23.16
CA ASP A 210 -0.53 26.90 -22.09
C ASP A 210 -0.19 25.55 -21.48
N LEU A 211 1.09 25.31 -21.15
CA LEU A 211 1.53 24.15 -20.37
C LEU A 211 0.96 24.21 -18.95
N GLY A 212 0.26 23.19 -18.54
CA GLY A 212 -0.36 23.09 -17.22
C GLY A 212 -0.89 21.69 -16.91
N VAL A 213 -1.65 21.57 -15.84
CA VAL A 213 -2.29 20.29 -15.46
C VAL A 213 -3.27 19.86 -16.55
N PRO A 214 -3.11 18.67 -17.16
CA PRO A 214 -3.99 18.19 -18.22
C PRO A 214 -5.38 17.83 -17.68
N VAL A 215 -6.43 18.25 -18.35
CA VAL A 215 -7.82 17.87 -18.01
C VAL A 215 -8.18 16.50 -18.59
N ASN A 216 -7.63 16.15 -19.75
CA ASN A 216 -7.92 14.93 -20.48
C ASN A 216 -6.65 14.27 -21.03
N TRP A 217 -6.82 13.05 -21.53
CA TRP A 217 -5.70 12.25 -22.05
C TRP A 217 -5.05 12.85 -23.31
N SER A 218 -5.75 13.64 -24.11
CA SER A 218 -5.13 14.32 -25.25
C SER A 218 -4.12 15.36 -24.79
N ALA A 219 -4.47 16.19 -23.80
CA ALA A 219 -3.54 17.15 -23.21
C ALA A 219 -2.38 16.45 -22.49
N TYR A 220 -2.63 15.33 -21.80
CA TYR A 220 -1.57 14.51 -21.21
C TYR A 220 -0.58 13.99 -22.27
N GLU A 221 -1.09 13.51 -23.39
CA GLU A 221 -0.27 13.00 -24.50
C GLU A 221 0.58 14.09 -25.15
N ASP A 222 0.04 15.30 -25.37
CA ASP A 222 0.79 16.46 -25.85
C ASP A 222 1.97 16.79 -24.92
N ILE A 223 1.75 16.74 -23.60
CA ILE A 223 2.80 16.97 -22.61
C ILE A 223 3.82 15.82 -22.63
N ALA A 224 3.37 14.59 -22.75
CA ALA A 224 4.24 13.41 -22.83
C ALA A 224 5.16 13.49 -24.05
N GLU A 225 4.60 13.82 -25.24
CA GLU A 225 5.36 14.02 -26.46
C GLU A 225 6.34 15.20 -26.32
N PHE A 226 5.90 16.30 -25.71
CA PHE A 226 6.71 17.50 -25.56
C PHE A 226 7.99 17.23 -24.78
N PHE A 227 7.93 16.54 -23.67
CA PHE A 227 9.10 16.28 -22.83
C PHE A 227 9.95 15.11 -23.31
N THR A 228 9.38 14.10 -23.98
CA THR A 228 10.14 12.92 -24.39
C THR A 228 11.28 13.25 -25.35
N GLY A 229 12.49 12.81 -24.98
CA GLY A 229 13.70 13.02 -25.76
C GLY A 229 14.37 14.38 -25.56
N ARG A 230 13.78 15.29 -24.78
CA ARG A 230 14.48 16.52 -24.38
C ARG A 230 15.65 16.19 -23.46
N GLU A 231 16.62 17.08 -23.43
CA GLU A 231 17.71 17.06 -22.47
C GLU A 231 17.48 18.17 -21.45
N ILE A 232 17.32 17.80 -20.19
CA ILE A 232 17.15 18.73 -19.07
C ILE A 232 18.16 18.33 -17.99
N ASP A 233 18.95 19.28 -17.51
CA ASP A 233 20.00 19.05 -16.50
C ASP A 233 21.01 17.97 -16.92
N GLY A 234 21.30 17.85 -18.21
CA GLY A 234 22.22 16.84 -18.76
C GLY A 234 21.68 15.43 -18.81
N LYS A 235 20.36 15.25 -18.60
CA LYS A 235 19.68 13.95 -18.66
C LYS A 235 18.64 13.95 -19.77
N LYS A 236 18.56 12.82 -20.48
CA LYS A 236 17.45 12.56 -21.40
C LYS A 236 16.18 12.34 -20.58
N VAL A 237 15.10 13.04 -20.94
CA VAL A 237 13.83 13.05 -20.24
C VAL A 237 12.79 12.21 -20.97
N PHE A 238 11.90 11.61 -20.19
CA PHE A 238 10.73 10.87 -20.64
C PHE A 238 9.45 11.58 -20.19
N GLY A 239 8.48 11.63 -21.06
CA GLY A 239 7.24 12.36 -20.81
C GLY A 239 6.18 11.58 -20.04
N HIS A 240 6.41 10.28 -19.82
CA HIS A 240 5.48 9.34 -19.17
C HIS A 240 6.24 8.30 -18.36
N MET A 241 5.57 7.72 -17.35
CA MET A 241 6.04 6.54 -16.63
C MET A 241 4.85 5.65 -16.31
N ASP A 242 5.03 4.37 -16.52
CA ASP A 242 4.16 3.29 -16.09
C ASP A 242 4.97 1.98 -16.09
N TYR A 243 4.36 0.82 -15.84
CA TYR A 243 5.02 -0.48 -15.84
C TYR A 243 4.27 -1.49 -16.70
N GLY A 244 4.97 -2.48 -17.24
CA GLY A 244 4.40 -3.37 -18.26
C GLY A 244 4.75 -4.86 -18.13
N LYS A 245 5.43 -5.27 -17.06
CA LYS A 245 5.75 -6.68 -16.84
C LYS A 245 4.48 -7.47 -16.58
N LYS A 246 4.36 -8.65 -17.20
CA LYS A 246 3.27 -9.58 -16.89
C LYS A 246 3.41 -10.08 -15.45
N ASP A 247 2.59 -9.55 -14.59
CA ASP A 247 2.57 -9.76 -13.15
C ASP A 247 1.12 -9.55 -12.65
N PRO A 248 0.65 -10.16 -11.54
CA PRO A 248 -0.69 -9.90 -11.01
C PRO A 248 -1.03 -8.42 -10.83
N SER A 249 -0.08 -7.59 -10.40
CA SER A 249 -0.27 -6.16 -10.20
C SER A 249 -0.64 -5.41 -11.48
N LEU A 250 -0.23 -5.90 -12.66
CA LEU A 250 -0.61 -5.30 -13.93
C LEU A 250 -2.11 -5.38 -14.20
N GLY A 251 -2.77 -6.41 -13.69
CA GLY A 251 -4.23 -6.57 -13.78
C GLY A 251 -4.94 -5.41 -13.09
N TRP A 252 -4.61 -5.12 -11.84
CA TRP A 252 -5.17 -4.00 -11.09
C TRP A 252 -4.83 -2.66 -11.72
N ARG A 253 -3.56 -2.45 -12.02
CA ARG A 253 -3.11 -1.23 -12.69
C ARG A 253 -3.97 -0.90 -13.89
N PHE A 254 -4.32 -1.93 -14.65
CA PHE A 254 -5.09 -1.76 -15.87
C PHE A 254 -6.57 -1.51 -15.57
N THR A 255 -7.21 -2.39 -14.78
CA THR A 255 -8.65 -2.30 -14.48
C THR A 255 -8.99 -1.09 -13.64
N ASP A 256 -8.30 -0.88 -12.55
CA ASP A 256 -8.65 0.12 -11.54
C ASP A 256 -8.24 1.53 -11.95
N ALA A 257 -7.09 1.69 -12.59
CA ALA A 257 -6.63 2.99 -13.03
C ALA A 257 -7.02 3.29 -14.48
N TRP A 258 -6.47 2.55 -15.43
CA TRP A 258 -6.61 2.90 -16.84
C TRP A 258 -8.02 2.76 -17.38
N LEU A 259 -8.70 1.62 -17.16
CA LEU A 259 -10.08 1.44 -17.61
C LEU A 259 -11.01 2.42 -16.92
N SER A 260 -10.85 2.60 -15.62
CA SER A 260 -11.64 3.52 -14.82
C SER A 260 -11.48 4.96 -15.28
N MET A 261 -10.26 5.47 -15.46
CA MET A 261 -10.01 6.81 -15.98
C MET A 261 -10.52 7.02 -17.41
N ALA A 262 -10.56 5.97 -18.22
CA ALA A 262 -11.16 6.03 -19.56
C ALA A 262 -12.67 6.16 -19.55
N GLY A 263 -13.33 5.85 -18.44
CA GLY A 263 -14.79 5.90 -18.29
C GLY A 263 -15.47 4.54 -18.30
N ASN A 264 -14.74 3.45 -18.14
CA ASN A 264 -15.31 2.12 -18.00
C ASN A 264 -15.94 1.96 -16.61
N GLY A 265 -17.10 1.31 -16.53
CA GLY A 265 -17.74 0.93 -15.27
C GLY A 265 -18.39 2.04 -14.46
N ASP A 266 -18.29 3.30 -14.87
CA ASP A 266 -18.90 4.39 -14.13
C ASP A 266 -20.43 4.40 -14.24
N LYS A 267 -21.10 4.80 -13.15
CA LYS A 267 -22.55 4.81 -13.08
C LYS A 267 -23.18 5.59 -14.24
N GLY A 268 -23.95 4.87 -15.04
CA GLY A 268 -24.64 5.44 -16.21
C GLY A 268 -23.70 5.73 -17.39
N LEU A 269 -22.45 5.36 -17.33
CA LEU A 269 -21.44 5.61 -18.34
C LEU A 269 -20.61 4.36 -18.62
N PRO A 270 -20.14 4.20 -19.87
CA PRO A 270 -20.70 4.76 -21.09
C PRO A 270 -21.91 3.97 -21.58
N ASN A 271 -22.19 2.84 -20.98
CA ASN A 271 -23.13 1.82 -21.46
C ASN A 271 -24.46 1.79 -20.68
N GLY A 272 -24.59 2.53 -19.58
CA GLY A 272 -25.78 2.55 -18.75
C GLY A 272 -26.11 1.21 -18.04
N LEU A 273 -25.20 0.27 -18.03
CA LEU A 273 -25.39 -1.04 -17.42
C LEU A 273 -25.03 -1.02 -15.94
N PRO A 274 -25.69 -1.83 -15.11
CA PRO A 274 -25.27 -2.02 -13.72
C PRO A 274 -24.04 -2.92 -13.67
N VAL A 275 -22.88 -2.33 -13.90
CA VAL A 275 -21.57 -2.94 -13.75
C VAL A 275 -20.88 -2.36 -12.53
N ASP A 276 -19.93 -3.09 -11.97
CA ASP A 276 -19.03 -2.54 -10.97
C ASP A 276 -18.00 -1.57 -11.61
N GLU A 277 -17.17 -0.97 -10.79
CA GLU A 277 -16.15 0.00 -11.24
C GLU A 277 -15.11 -0.57 -12.20
N TRP A 278 -15.00 -1.88 -12.30
CA TRP A 278 -14.13 -2.58 -13.24
C TRP A 278 -14.84 -2.99 -14.54
N GLY A 279 -16.10 -2.61 -14.72
CA GLY A 279 -16.89 -2.97 -15.86
C GLY A 279 -17.40 -4.41 -15.85
N ILE A 280 -17.47 -5.04 -14.69
CA ILE A 280 -17.96 -6.41 -14.51
C ILE A 280 -19.39 -6.36 -13.99
N LYS A 281 -20.31 -7.05 -14.70
CA LYS A 281 -21.67 -7.23 -14.22
C LYS A 281 -21.68 -8.23 -13.06
N VAL A 282 -22.23 -7.80 -11.92
CA VAL A 282 -22.42 -8.63 -10.74
C VAL A 282 -23.90 -8.87 -10.46
N ASN A 283 -24.24 -9.98 -9.81
CA ASN A 283 -25.59 -10.26 -9.34
C ASN A 283 -25.80 -9.68 -7.91
N GLU A 284 -27.01 -9.88 -7.36
CA GLU A 284 -27.40 -9.42 -6.02
C GLU A 284 -26.52 -10.02 -4.89
N LYS A 285 -25.77 -11.08 -5.19
CA LYS A 285 -24.83 -11.71 -4.26
C LYS A 285 -23.38 -11.29 -4.53
N SER A 286 -23.15 -10.21 -5.25
CA SER A 286 -21.82 -9.70 -5.64
C SER A 286 -20.96 -10.73 -6.39
N GLN A 287 -21.61 -11.67 -7.12
CA GLN A 287 -20.91 -12.67 -7.92
C GLN A 287 -20.81 -12.19 -9.37
N PRO A 288 -19.62 -12.28 -10.01
CA PRO A 288 -19.45 -11.94 -11.41
C PRO A 288 -20.33 -12.83 -12.31
N VAL A 289 -21.15 -12.20 -13.14
CA VAL A 289 -22.04 -12.90 -14.07
C VAL A 289 -21.79 -12.53 -15.54
N GLY A 290 -21.00 -11.48 -15.79
CA GLY A 290 -20.63 -11.09 -17.15
C GLY A 290 -19.53 -10.04 -17.15
N SER A 291 -18.42 -10.30 -17.84
CA SER A 291 -17.32 -9.35 -17.97
C SER A 291 -17.33 -8.60 -19.31
N CYS A 292 -17.57 -9.28 -20.41
CA CYS A 292 -17.60 -8.66 -21.73
C CYS A 292 -18.97 -8.07 -22.07
N VAL A 293 -19.02 -7.17 -23.05
CA VAL A 293 -20.25 -6.51 -23.54
C VAL A 293 -21.34 -7.51 -23.91
N ALA A 294 -21.01 -8.61 -24.59
CA ALA A 294 -21.96 -9.65 -24.96
C ALA A 294 -22.64 -10.35 -23.76
N ARG A 295 -22.07 -10.21 -22.56
CA ARG A 295 -22.60 -10.77 -21.31
C ARG A 295 -23.07 -9.69 -20.33
N GLY A 296 -23.16 -8.43 -20.79
CA GLY A 296 -23.65 -7.30 -20.02
C GLY A 296 -22.61 -6.61 -19.14
N GLY A 297 -21.31 -6.93 -19.31
CA GLY A 297 -20.18 -6.18 -18.78
C GLY A 297 -19.65 -5.15 -19.78
N ASP A 298 -18.46 -4.61 -19.53
CA ASP A 298 -17.82 -3.58 -20.35
C ASP A 298 -16.31 -3.76 -20.54
N THR A 299 -15.74 -4.87 -20.11
CA THR A 299 -14.26 -5.09 -20.12
C THR A 299 -13.65 -5.13 -21.52
N ASN A 300 -14.45 -5.27 -22.58
CA ASN A 300 -14.06 -5.12 -23.97
C ASN A 300 -14.91 -4.07 -24.70
N GLY A 301 -15.49 -3.14 -23.98
CA GLY A 301 -16.22 -1.98 -24.52
C GLY A 301 -15.26 -0.93 -25.11
N PRO A 302 -15.85 0.13 -25.72
CA PRO A 302 -15.05 1.17 -26.38
C PRO A 302 -14.03 1.86 -25.44
N ALA A 303 -14.42 2.13 -24.19
CA ALA A 303 -13.53 2.74 -23.20
C ALA A 303 -12.33 1.83 -22.88
N SER A 304 -12.57 0.53 -22.71
CA SER A 304 -11.52 -0.45 -22.42
C SER A 304 -10.54 -0.60 -23.58
N VAL A 305 -11.05 -0.70 -24.80
CA VAL A 305 -10.21 -0.78 -26.02
C VAL A 305 -9.35 0.47 -26.16
N TYR A 306 -9.95 1.64 -25.96
CA TYR A 306 -9.23 2.92 -25.99
C TYR A 306 -8.13 2.99 -24.90
N ALA A 307 -8.43 2.59 -23.70
CA ALA A 307 -7.48 2.58 -22.60
C ALA A 307 -6.28 1.65 -22.89
N ILE A 308 -6.54 0.43 -23.35
CA ILE A 308 -5.47 -0.53 -23.73
C ILE A 308 -4.57 0.07 -24.80
N GLN A 309 -5.16 0.66 -25.83
CA GLN A 309 -4.38 1.25 -26.93
C GLN A 309 -3.49 2.39 -26.42
N LYS A 310 -4.04 3.33 -25.62
CA LYS A 310 -3.29 4.45 -25.07
C LYS A 310 -2.18 4.00 -24.13
N TYR A 311 -2.47 3.02 -23.27
CA TYR A 311 -1.47 2.43 -22.37
C TYR A 311 -0.28 1.86 -23.12
N LEU A 312 -0.53 1.04 -24.14
CA LEU A 312 0.53 0.43 -24.95
C LEU A 312 1.32 1.48 -25.73
N ASP A 313 0.62 2.44 -26.34
CA ASP A 313 1.26 3.49 -27.15
C ASP A 313 2.14 4.39 -26.28
N TRP A 314 1.66 4.83 -25.13
CA TRP A 314 2.43 5.74 -24.27
C TRP A 314 3.59 5.04 -23.56
N LEU A 315 3.39 3.81 -23.10
CA LEU A 315 4.47 3.02 -22.50
C LEU A 315 5.61 2.80 -23.51
N LYS A 316 5.29 2.61 -24.77
CA LYS A 316 6.27 2.44 -25.84
C LYS A 316 6.92 3.73 -26.30
N ALA A 317 6.14 4.81 -26.44
CA ALA A 317 6.59 6.03 -27.07
C ALA A 317 7.23 7.03 -26.08
N TYR A 318 6.75 7.10 -24.84
CA TYR A 318 7.03 8.19 -23.92
C TYR A 318 7.66 7.77 -22.59
N ALA A 319 7.64 6.47 -22.23
CA ALA A 319 8.25 5.95 -21.02
C ALA A 319 9.70 5.52 -21.22
N PRO A 320 10.51 5.37 -20.16
CA PRO A 320 11.79 4.69 -20.23
C PRO A 320 11.63 3.30 -20.85
N PRO A 321 12.52 2.87 -21.76
CA PRO A 321 12.37 1.59 -22.47
C PRO A 321 12.28 0.37 -21.55
N GLU A 322 12.96 0.40 -20.42
CA GLU A 322 12.96 -0.63 -19.37
C GLU A 322 11.62 -0.78 -18.66
N ALA A 323 10.78 0.26 -18.64
CA ALA A 323 9.49 0.27 -17.96
C ALA A 323 8.55 -0.86 -18.44
N GLN A 324 8.66 -1.29 -19.69
CA GLN A 324 7.88 -2.40 -20.24
C GLN A 324 8.17 -3.75 -19.55
N GLY A 325 9.36 -3.90 -18.95
CA GLY A 325 9.78 -5.09 -18.22
C GLY A 325 9.72 -4.98 -16.70
N MET A 326 9.23 -3.87 -16.17
CA MET A 326 9.16 -3.60 -14.73
C MET A 326 7.84 -4.05 -14.12
N THR A 327 7.91 -4.51 -12.86
CA THR A 327 6.76 -4.66 -11.96
C THR A 327 6.41 -3.33 -11.31
N PHE A 328 5.32 -3.28 -10.55
CA PHE A 328 4.92 -2.16 -9.71
C PHE A 328 6.07 -1.67 -8.80
N GLY A 329 6.66 -2.55 -8.01
CA GLY A 329 7.73 -2.21 -7.07
C GLY A 329 9.02 -1.74 -7.74
N GLU A 330 9.35 -2.26 -8.96
CA GLU A 330 10.51 -1.85 -9.73
C GLU A 330 10.31 -0.46 -10.37
N ALA A 331 9.10 -0.16 -10.81
CA ALA A 331 8.76 1.11 -11.48
C ALA A 331 8.57 2.28 -10.49
N GLY A 332 8.09 2.02 -9.28
CA GLY A 332 7.77 3.04 -8.29
C GLY A 332 8.88 4.06 -8.01
N PRO A 333 10.13 3.64 -7.76
CA PRO A 333 11.24 4.55 -7.50
C PRO A 333 11.77 5.33 -8.72
N VAL A 334 11.40 4.95 -9.96
CA VAL A 334 11.96 5.54 -11.18
C VAL A 334 11.72 7.05 -11.29
N PRO A 335 10.53 7.60 -11.00
CA PRO A 335 10.32 9.05 -11.09
C PRO A 335 11.19 9.86 -10.14
N ALA A 336 11.62 9.28 -9.01
CA ALA A 336 12.53 9.94 -8.05
C ALA A 336 13.95 10.11 -8.60
N GLN A 337 14.32 9.39 -9.66
CA GLN A 337 15.62 9.55 -10.34
C GLN A 337 15.73 10.86 -11.14
N GLY A 338 14.60 11.56 -11.38
CA GLY A 338 14.55 12.92 -11.91
C GLY A 338 14.57 13.02 -13.42
N ASN A 339 14.24 11.96 -14.16
CA ASN A 339 14.19 11.93 -15.62
C ASN A 339 12.78 11.74 -16.22
N VAL A 340 11.73 11.81 -15.40
CA VAL A 340 10.33 11.70 -15.82
C VAL A 340 9.62 13.04 -15.61
N ALA A 341 8.83 13.50 -16.60
CA ALA A 341 8.15 14.79 -16.55
C ALA A 341 6.78 14.73 -15.86
N GLN A 342 6.01 13.69 -16.13
CA GLN A 342 4.67 13.47 -15.58
C GLN A 342 4.32 11.99 -15.55
N GLN A 343 3.30 11.66 -14.78
CA GLN A 343 2.80 10.31 -14.67
C GLN A 343 1.41 10.26 -14.02
N MET A 344 0.65 9.21 -14.32
CA MET A 344 -0.58 8.82 -13.66
C MET A 344 -0.39 7.50 -12.89
N PHE A 345 0.87 7.11 -12.70
CA PHE A 345 1.26 5.82 -12.16
C PHE A 345 1.43 5.82 -10.65
N THR A 346 2.03 6.89 -10.09
CA THR A 346 2.46 6.87 -8.70
C THR A 346 1.28 6.82 -7.76
N TYR A 347 1.24 5.78 -6.97
CA TYR A 347 0.44 5.69 -5.76
C TYR A 347 1.11 6.48 -4.64
N THR A 348 0.34 6.87 -3.64
CA THR A 348 0.87 7.53 -2.45
C THR A 348 1.95 6.71 -1.73
N ALA A 349 2.01 5.39 -1.93
CA ALA A 349 3.06 4.51 -1.41
C ALA A 349 4.50 4.92 -1.78
N PHE A 350 4.70 5.62 -2.91
CA PHE A 350 6.03 6.08 -3.36
C PHE A 350 6.31 7.56 -3.10
N THR A 351 5.41 8.26 -2.43
CA THR A 351 5.58 9.70 -2.17
C THR A 351 6.77 10.00 -1.28
N ALA A 352 7.14 9.09 -0.39
CA ALA A 352 8.32 9.20 0.45
C ALA A 352 9.62 9.40 -0.37
N ASP A 353 9.71 8.81 -1.56
CA ASP A 353 10.86 8.95 -2.45
C ASP A 353 10.97 10.36 -3.07
N PHE A 354 9.88 11.13 -3.08
CA PHE A 354 9.88 12.48 -3.65
C PHE A 354 10.34 13.57 -2.68
N VAL A 355 10.48 13.25 -1.40
CA VAL A 355 10.92 14.15 -0.35
C VAL A 355 12.24 13.73 0.29
N LYS A 356 12.81 12.60 -0.14
CA LYS A 356 14.06 12.07 0.41
C LYS A 356 15.23 12.96 0.05
N GLU A 357 15.94 13.46 1.06
CA GLU A 357 17.08 14.33 0.90
C GLU A 357 18.16 13.72 -0.01
N GLY A 358 18.76 14.58 -0.85
CA GLY A 358 19.82 14.19 -1.78
C GLY A 358 19.35 13.66 -3.12
N LEU A 359 18.04 13.41 -3.30
CA LEU A 359 17.50 13.00 -4.60
C LEU A 359 17.35 14.19 -5.58
N ALA A 360 17.48 13.91 -6.87
CA ALA A 360 17.39 14.92 -7.95
C ALA A 360 16.05 15.67 -7.97
N VAL A 361 15.01 15.11 -7.39
CA VAL A 361 13.65 15.64 -7.35
C VAL A 361 13.33 16.45 -6.09
N VAL A 362 14.34 16.71 -5.25
CA VAL A 362 14.21 17.53 -4.04
C VAL A 362 15.07 18.78 -4.19
N ASN A 363 14.51 19.94 -3.83
CA ASN A 363 15.23 21.21 -3.82
C ASN A 363 16.20 21.28 -2.64
N ALA A 364 17.15 22.22 -2.69
CA ALA A 364 18.13 22.41 -1.62
C ALA A 364 17.50 22.80 -0.27
N ASP A 365 16.30 23.35 -0.28
CA ASP A 365 15.51 23.68 0.91
C ASP A 365 14.63 22.52 1.42
N GLY A 366 14.78 21.32 0.85
CA GLY A 366 14.02 20.12 1.21
C GLY A 366 12.63 20.02 0.56
N THR A 367 12.21 21.04 -0.22
CA THR A 367 10.89 20.97 -0.88
C THR A 367 10.91 20.08 -2.12
N PRO A 368 9.84 19.26 -2.36
CA PRO A 368 9.78 18.40 -3.54
C PRO A 368 9.54 19.20 -4.82
N LYS A 369 10.16 18.77 -5.93
CA LYS A 369 9.92 19.28 -7.28
C LYS A 369 8.66 18.70 -7.92
N TRP A 370 8.15 17.59 -7.38
CA TRP A 370 6.90 17.00 -7.79
C TRP A 370 5.69 17.69 -7.14
N ARG A 371 4.59 17.76 -7.89
CA ARG A 371 3.27 18.14 -7.40
C ARG A 371 2.26 17.16 -7.95
N PHE A 372 1.10 17.10 -7.34
CA PHE A 372 0.01 16.24 -7.77
C PHE A 372 -1.28 17.02 -8.02
N ALA A 373 -2.14 16.43 -8.82
CA ALA A 373 -3.46 16.94 -9.16
C ALA A 373 -4.41 15.74 -9.43
N PRO A 374 -5.71 15.98 -9.54
CA PRO A 374 -6.62 14.94 -10.00
C PRO A 374 -6.21 14.38 -11.36
N SER A 375 -6.36 13.08 -11.56
CA SER A 375 -5.99 12.40 -12.80
C SER A 375 -6.82 12.90 -14.00
N PRO A 376 -6.21 13.09 -15.19
CA PRO A 376 -6.93 13.45 -16.40
C PRO A 376 -7.79 12.27 -16.84
N HIS A 377 -8.93 12.56 -17.47
CA HIS A 377 -9.87 11.53 -17.92
C HIS A 377 -9.69 11.18 -19.42
N GLY A 378 -10.08 9.96 -19.76
CA GLY A 378 -10.18 9.51 -21.14
C GLY A 378 -11.42 10.06 -21.85
N VAL A 379 -11.54 9.80 -23.14
CA VAL A 379 -12.58 10.36 -24.01
C VAL A 379 -14.01 9.92 -23.67
N TYR A 380 -14.16 8.80 -22.98
CA TYR A 380 -15.48 8.25 -22.59
C TYR A 380 -15.97 8.73 -21.22
N TRP A 381 -15.12 9.45 -20.48
CA TRP A 381 -15.51 10.14 -19.26
C TRP A 381 -15.91 11.58 -19.57
N LYS A 382 -17.04 12.05 -19.03
CA LYS A 382 -17.60 13.37 -19.38
C LYS A 382 -17.46 14.44 -18.29
N ASP A 383 -17.24 14.03 -17.05
CA ASP A 383 -17.36 14.90 -15.88
C ASP A 383 -15.99 15.30 -15.31
N GLY A 384 -15.28 16.17 -15.99
CA GLY A 384 -14.06 16.78 -15.46
C GLY A 384 -12.93 15.79 -15.21
N MET A 385 -12.19 15.97 -14.12
CA MET A 385 -11.05 15.12 -13.74
C MET A 385 -11.49 13.95 -12.87
N LYS A 386 -10.81 12.82 -13.01
CA LYS A 386 -11.07 11.60 -12.25
C LYS A 386 -9.87 11.21 -11.40
N LEU A 387 -10.13 10.64 -10.23
CA LEU A 387 -9.07 10.19 -9.35
C LEU A 387 -8.33 8.95 -9.91
N GLY A 388 -9.01 8.06 -10.58
CA GLY A 388 -8.47 6.79 -11.05
C GLY A 388 -8.67 5.69 -10.03
N TYR A 389 -7.59 5.22 -9.43
CA TYR A 389 -7.58 4.14 -8.46
C TYR A 389 -7.53 4.64 -7.02
N GLN A 390 -8.27 3.97 -6.14
CA GLN A 390 -8.15 4.08 -4.68
C GLN A 390 -8.19 2.69 -4.07
N ASP A 391 -7.32 2.45 -3.10
CA ASP A 391 -7.23 1.20 -2.36
C ASP A 391 -6.74 1.43 -0.93
N VAL A 392 -6.92 0.40 -0.11
CA VAL A 392 -6.44 0.35 1.27
C VAL A 392 -5.69 -0.97 1.47
N GLY A 393 -4.37 -0.92 1.48
CA GLY A 393 -3.56 -2.06 1.90
C GLY A 393 -3.88 -2.39 3.36
N SER A 394 -4.17 -3.64 3.65
CA SER A 394 -4.84 -3.98 4.90
C SER A 394 -4.46 -5.35 5.46
N TRP A 395 -4.39 -5.45 6.79
CA TRP A 395 -4.15 -6.69 7.50
C TRP A 395 -5.31 -7.65 7.40
N THR A 396 -5.03 -8.85 6.90
CA THR A 396 -5.99 -9.94 6.72
C THR A 396 -5.57 -11.16 7.54
N LEU A 397 -6.51 -11.72 8.31
CA LEU A 397 -6.34 -12.97 9.06
C LEU A 397 -7.04 -14.11 8.32
N MET A 398 -6.30 -15.22 8.12
CA MET A 398 -6.84 -16.39 7.43
C MET A 398 -7.48 -17.38 8.41
N LYS A 399 -8.53 -18.09 7.98
CA LYS A 399 -9.17 -19.15 8.78
C LYS A 399 -8.26 -20.35 8.99
N SER A 400 -7.31 -20.61 8.08
CA SER A 400 -6.31 -21.67 8.21
C SER A 400 -5.26 -21.41 9.28
N THR A 401 -5.09 -20.15 9.72
CA THR A 401 -4.19 -19.81 10.82
C THR A 401 -4.78 -20.29 12.15
N PRO A 402 -4.06 -21.12 12.95
CA PRO A 402 -4.50 -21.51 14.28
C PRO A 402 -4.85 -20.32 15.17
N ASP A 403 -5.86 -20.47 16.05
CA ASP A 403 -6.42 -19.34 16.80
C ASP A 403 -5.41 -18.61 17.69
N ASP A 404 -4.51 -19.33 18.35
CA ASP A 404 -3.45 -18.75 19.18
C ASP A 404 -2.47 -17.91 18.35
N ARG A 405 -2.09 -18.39 17.17
CA ARG A 405 -1.25 -17.66 16.22
C ARG A 405 -1.99 -16.48 15.61
N ALA A 406 -3.27 -16.64 15.27
CA ALA A 406 -4.12 -15.56 14.78
C ALA A 406 -4.28 -14.44 15.83
N LYS A 407 -4.41 -14.78 17.12
CA LYS A 407 -4.44 -13.82 18.23
C LYS A 407 -3.13 -13.04 18.35
N ALA A 408 -1.99 -13.71 18.26
CA ALA A 408 -0.68 -13.05 18.30
C ALA A 408 -0.45 -12.17 17.06
N ALA A 409 -0.83 -12.61 15.86
CA ALA A 409 -0.78 -11.82 14.64
C ALA A 409 -1.73 -10.61 14.69
N TRP A 410 -2.91 -10.75 15.31
CA TRP A 410 -3.86 -9.67 15.51
C TRP A 410 -3.33 -8.59 16.46
N LEU A 411 -2.61 -8.97 17.51
CA LEU A 411 -1.91 -8.03 18.38
C LEU A 411 -0.88 -7.21 17.58
N TYR A 412 -0.10 -7.85 16.70
CA TYR A 412 0.87 -7.14 15.87
C TYR A 412 0.20 -6.18 14.87
N ALA A 413 -0.85 -6.62 14.17
CA ALA A 413 -1.60 -5.77 13.26
C ALA A 413 -2.16 -4.52 13.95
N GLN A 414 -2.72 -4.67 15.16
CA GLN A 414 -3.19 -3.53 15.95
C GLN A 414 -2.05 -2.63 16.44
N PHE A 415 -0.89 -3.20 16.79
CA PHE A 415 0.25 -2.42 17.24
C PHE A 415 0.78 -1.49 16.14
N VAL A 416 1.00 -2.02 14.93
CA VAL A 416 1.53 -1.22 13.80
C VAL A 416 0.54 -0.20 13.26
N THR A 417 -0.74 -0.33 13.61
CA THR A 417 -1.82 0.62 13.25
C THR A 417 -2.35 1.40 14.44
N SER A 418 -1.71 1.30 15.62
CA SER A 418 -2.15 1.96 16.86
C SER A 418 -2.04 3.48 16.78
N LYS A 419 -2.83 4.19 17.59
CA LYS A 419 -2.74 5.66 17.69
C LYS A 419 -1.38 6.14 18.17
N THR A 420 -0.68 5.33 18.99
CA THR A 420 0.70 5.61 19.41
C THR A 420 1.66 5.66 18.22
N VAL A 421 1.51 4.75 17.25
CA VAL A 421 2.49 4.53 16.18
C VAL A 421 2.16 5.28 14.90
N ASP A 422 0.87 5.49 14.60
CA ASP A 422 0.40 5.85 13.26
C ASP A 422 0.95 7.18 12.73
N VAL A 423 1.07 8.21 13.57
CA VAL A 423 1.64 9.51 13.13
C VAL A 423 3.08 9.32 12.62
N LYS A 424 3.90 8.60 13.39
CA LYS A 424 5.29 8.33 13.01
C LYS A 424 5.37 7.48 11.73
N LYS A 425 4.60 6.40 11.67
CA LYS A 425 4.53 5.53 10.49
C LYS A 425 4.08 6.30 9.26
N SER A 426 3.05 7.13 9.39
CA SER A 426 2.53 7.97 8.32
C SER A 426 3.56 8.95 7.77
N GLN A 427 4.45 9.47 8.61
CA GLN A 427 5.54 10.34 8.14
C GLN A 427 6.62 9.58 7.36
N VAL A 428 6.88 8.32 7.74
CA VAL A 428 7.85 7.48 7.02
C VAL A 428 7.32 7.07 5.65
N GLY A 429 6.09 6.60 5.57
CA GLY A 429 5.48 6.10 4.34
C GLY A 429 4.71 7.14 3.54
N LEU A 430 4.45 8.33 4.12
CA LEU A 430 3.56 9.38 3.57
C LEU A 430 2.17 8.84 3.19
N THR A 431 1.66 7.92 3.99
CA THR A 431 0.31 7.36 3.87
C THR A 431 -0.43 7.51 5.19
N LEU A 432 -1.71 7.80 5.13
CA LEU A 432 -2.54 8.14 6.29
C LEU A 432 -3.70 7.17 6.41
N ILE A 433 -3.85 6.53 7.57
CA ILE A 433 -4.94 5.57 7.82
C ILE A 433 -5.90 6.01 8.92
N ARG A 434 -5.59 7.10 9.63
CA ARG A 434 -6.43 7.61 10.74
C ARG A 434 -6.75 9.08 10.58
N GLU A 435 -7.99 9.47 10.90
CA GLU A 435 -8.40 10.88 10.93
C GLU A 435 -7.64 11.65 12.01
N SER A 436 -7.41 11.04 13.17
CA SER A 436 -6.64 11.64 14.27
C SER A 436 -5.19 11.96 13.84
N THR A 437 -4.59 11.19 12.93
CA THR A 437 -3.27 11.47 12.37
C THR A 437 -3.29 12.70 11.45
N ILE A 438 -4.33 12.86 10.63
CA ILE A 438 -4.49 14.05 9.77
C ILE A 438 -4.65 15.33 10.61
N GLN A 439 -5.29 15.22 11.77
CA GLN A 439 -5.55 16.34 12.67
C GLN A 439 -4.37 16.66 13.60
N HIS A 440 -3.37 15.78 13.65
CA HIS A 440 -2.16 15.99 14.46
C HIS A 440 -1.38 17.21 13.95
N LYS A 441 -0.95 18.10 14.89
CA LYS A 441 -0.28 19.38 14.59
C LYS A 441 1.21 19.33 14.91
#